data_d844a58ee09827f969952c3b65bfd937
#
_entry.id   d844a58ee09827f969952c3b65bfd937
#
_cell.length_a   1.000
_cell.length_b   1.000
_cell.length_c   1.000
_cell.angle_alpha   90.00
_cell.angle_beta   90.00
_cell.angle_gamma   90.00
#
_symmetry.space_group_name_H-M   'P 1'
#
loop_
_entity.id
_entity.type
_entity.pdbx_description
1 polymer ?
#
loop_
_entity_poly.entity_id
_entity_poly.type
_entity_poly.pdbx_seq_one_letter_code
_entity_poly.pdbx_strand_id
1 'polypeptide(L)'
;MTARLSDGFEIEISESVTDDWEFLEVLAGIDEGETGLIVKAAKMLLGSEGVKALKEHLRNKDGKVSSTAMVTALGELMESVNSLKN
;
A
#
# COMPACT_ATOMS: atom_id res chain seq x y z
N MET A 1 2.96 -11.50 -6.51
CA MET A 1 1.58 -11.19 -6.92
C MET A 1 1.51 -9.75 -7.41
N THR A 2 0.92 -9.53 -8.56
CA THR A 2 0.79 -8.18 -9.13
C THR A 2 -0.54 -7.56 -8.75
N ALA A 3 -0.51 -6.34 -8.22
CA ALA A 3 -1.73 -5.58 -7.93
C ALA A 3 -1.78 -4.37 -8.85
N ARG A 4 -2.97 -3.86 -9.07
CA ARG A 4 -3.20 -2.76 -10.01
C ARG A 4 -4.05 -1.67 -9.37
N LEU A 5 -3.66 -0.43 -9.62
CA LEU A 5 -4.47 0.73 -9.27
C LEU A 5 -5.53 0.98 -10.33
N SER A 6 -6.55 1.75 -10.00
CA SER A 6 -7.63 2.07 -10.92
C SER A 6 -7.15 2.83 -12.16
N ASP A 7 -6.01 3.50 -12.08
CA ASP A 7 -5.42 4.22 -13.22
C ASP A 7 -4.54 3.33 -14.11
N GLY A 8 -4.43 2.04 -13.79
CA GLY A 8 -3.67 1.08 -14.56
C GLY A 8 -2.25 0.83 -14.08
N PHE A 9 -1.76 1.57 -13.10
CA PHE A 9 -0.43 1.35 -12.55
C PHE A 9 -0.36 -0.01 -11.86
N GLU A 10 0.66 -0.81 -12.19
CA GLU A 10 0.84 -2.14 -11.62
C GLU A 10 2.07 -2.18 -10.73
N ILE A 11 1.99 -2.97 -9.65
CA ILE A 11 3.07 -3.09 -8.69
C ILE A 11 3.06 -4.50 -8.09
N GLU A 12 4.25 -5.02 -7.81
CA GLU A 12 4.40 -6.31 -7.16
C GLU A 12 4.15 -6.20 -5.67
N ILE A 13 3.40 -7.15 -5.13
CA ILE A 13 3.09 -7.26 -3.72
C ILE A 13 3.61 -8.60 -3.22
N SER A 14 4.23 -8.60 -2.02
CA SER A 14 4.67 -9.83 -1.39
C SER A 14 3.46 -10.64 -0.93
N GLU A 15 3.29 -11.85 -1.46
CA GLU A 15 2.19 -12.72 -1.05
C GLU A 15 2.29 -13.14 0.41
N SER A 16 3.52 -13.33 0.89
CA SER A 16 3.73 -13.76 2.28
C SER A 16 3.24 -12.74 3.29
N VAL A 17 3.23 -11.46 2.91
CA VAL A 17 2.77 -10.39 3.80
C VAL A 17 1.28 -10.50 4.09
N THR A 18 0.50 -10.98 3.14
CA THR A 18 -0.95 -11.09 3.31
C THR A 18 -1.34 -12.14 4.35
N ASP A 19 -0.40 -13.04 4.70
CA ASP A 19 -0.61 -14.08 5.70
C ASP A 19 0.26 -13.85 6.93
N ASP A 20 0.70 -12.61 7.15
CA ASP A 20 1.60 -12.26 8.25
C ASP A 20 0.80 -11.63 9.39
N TRP A 21 0.89 -12.25 10.57
CA TRP A 21 0.22 -11.73 11.77
C TRP A 21 0.64 -10.30 12.10
N GLU A 22 1.93 -10.00 11.98
CA GLU A 22 2.42 -8.66 12.30
C GLU A 22 1.85 -7.60 11.35
N PHE A 23 1.65 -7.95 10.08
CA PHE A 23 1.00 -7.07 9.14
C PHE A 23 -0.45 -6.82 9.56
N LEU A 24 -1.15 -7.85 10.01
CA LEU A 24 -2.52 -7.73 10.52
C LEU A 24 -2.57 -6.81 11.75
N GLU A 25 -1.58 -6.92 12.64
CA GLU A 25 -1.50 -6.03 13.80
C GLU A 25 -1.34 -4.56 13.38
N VAL A 26 -0.51 -4.32 12.36
CA VAL A 26 -0.31 -2.97 11.82
C VAL A 26 -1.63 -2.42 11.27
N LEU A 27 -2.36 -3.23 10.52
CA LEU A 27 -3.66 -2.82 9.97
C LEU A 27 -4.66 -2.51 11.08
N ALA A 28 -4.68 -3.31 12.13
CA ALA A 28 -5.57 -3.07 13.27
C ALA A 28 -5.23 -1.76 13.96
N GLY A 29 -3.94 -1.45 14.11
CA GLY A 29 -3.49 -0.19 14.68
C GLY A 29 -3.95 1.01 13.86
N ILE A 30 -3.93 0.89 12.54
CA ILE A 30 -4.41 1.95 11.64
C ILE A 30 -5.91 2.18 11.88
N ASP A 31 -6.68 1.10 12.00
CA ASP A 31 -8.11 1.19 12.26
C ASP A 31 -8.40 1.87 13.61
N GLU A 32 -7.48 1.74 14.56
CA GLU A 32 -7.61 2.37 15.86
C GLU A 32 -7.16 3.84 15.88
N GLY A 33 -6.71 4.36 14.74
CA GLY A 33 -6.34 5.76 14.59
C GLY A 33 -4.83 6.03 14.57
N GLU A 34 -4.00 4.99 14.62
CA GLU A 34 -2.55 5.16 14.57
C GLU A 34 -2.09 5.32 13.12
N THR A 35 -2.37 6.48 12.55
CA THR A 35 -2.14 6.74 11.12
C THR A 35 -0.68 6.61 10.69
N GLY A 36 0.27 6.80 11.62
CA GLY A 36 1.69 6.61 11.31
C GLY A 36 2.02 5.19 10.87
N LEU A 37 1.22 4.22 11.28
CA LEU A 37 1.43 2.83 10.89
C LEU A 37 1.14 2.57 9.41
N ILE A 38 0.49 3.53 8.73
CA ILE A 38 0.25 3.41 7.28
C ILE A 38 1.59 3.31 6.55
N VAL A 39 2.58 4.08 6.97
CA VAL A 39 3.92 4.04 6.36
C VAL A 39 4.53 2.64 6.53
N LYS A 40 4.40 2.07 7.73
CA LYS A 40 4.92 0.73 8.00
C LYS A 40 4.19 -0.32 7.16
N ALA A 41 2.86 -0.21 7.06
CA ALA A 41 2.07 -1.13 6.24
C ALA A 41 2.51 -1.11 4.78
N ALA A 42 2.74 0.09 4.25
CA ALA A 42 3.19 0.25 2.87
C ALA A 42 4.54 -0.44 2.64
N LYS A 43 5.48 -0.26 3.56
CA LYS A 43 6.80 -0.89 3.46
C LYS A 43 6.72 -2.40 3.55
N MET A 44 5.87 -2.92 4.42
CA MET A 44 5.68 -4.36 4.55
C MET A 44 5.07 -4.96 3.29
N LEU A 45 4.08 -4.28 2.73
CA LEU A 45 3.34 -4.78 1.56
C LEU A 45 4.15 -4.69 0.27
N LEU A 46 4.84 -3.58 0.06
CA LEU A 46 5.48 -3.25 -1.21
C LEU A 46 7.00 -3.36 -1.20
N GLY A 47 7.61 -3.37 -0.02
CA GLY A 47 9.06 -3.25 0.11
C GLY A 47 9.52 -1.83 -0.16
N SER A 48 10.79 -1.53 0.12
CA SER A 48 11.35 -0.19 -0.06
C SER A 48 11.26 0.28 -1.51
N GLU A 49 11.58 -0.60 -2.44
CA GLU A 49 11.57 -0.26 -3.86
C GLU A 49 10.14 -0.03 -4.36
N GLY A 50 9.19 -0.84 -3.88
CA GLY A 50 7.79 -0.68 -4.26
C GLY A 50 7.21 0.64 -3.76
N VAL A 51 7.52 1.00 -2.51
CA VAL A 51 7.08 2.28 -1.95
C VAL A 51 7.65 3.44 -2.77
N LYS A 52 8.93 3.35 -3.13
CA LYS A 52 9.59 4.37 -3.93
C LYS A 52 8.92 4.52 -5.30
N ALA A 53 8.62 3.40 -5.95
CA ALA A 53 7.96 3.41 -7.26
C ALA A 53 6.58 4.04 -7.16
N LEU A 54 5.82 3.70 -6.12
CA LEU A 54 4.49 4.25 -5.93
C LEU A 54 4.55 5.76 -5.67
N LYS A 55 5.49 6.20 -4.85
CA LYS A 55 5.68 7.63 -4.59
C LYS A 55 5.96 8.40 -5.87
N GLU A 56 6.85 7.89 -6.71
CA GLU A 56 7.19 8.55 -7.97
C GLU A 56 5.96 8.61 -8.90
N HIS A 57 5.17 7.55 -8.92
CA HIS A 57 3.94 7.53 -9.73
C HIS A 57 2.94 8.59 -9.27
N LEU A 58 2.85 8.83 -7.96
CA LEU A 58 1.87 9.75 -7.39
C LEU A 58 2.41 11.17 -7.15
N ARG A 59 3.69 11.39 -7.43
CA ARG A 59 4.30 12.71 -7.21
C ARG A 59 3.62 13.77 -8.06
N ASN A 60 3.28 14.89 -7.42
CA ASN A 60 2.58 15.99 -8.12
C ASN A 60 3.56 16.97 -8.73
N LYS A 61 3.01 18.00 -9.37
CA LYS A 61 3.80 19.02 -10.08
C LYS A 61 4.74 19.79 -9.16
N ASP A 62 4.40 19.87 -7.88
CA ASP A 62 5.21 20.59 -6.90
C ASP A 62 6.34 19.75 -6.32
N GLY A 63 6.48 18.52 -6.82
CA GLY A 63 7.48 17.57 -6.34
C GLY A 63 7.13 16.88 -5.04
N LYS A 64 5.88 16.96 -4.63
CA LYS A 64 5.41 16.35 -3.37
C LYS A 64 4.50 15.16 -3.64
N VAL A 65 4.45 14.25 -2.67
CA VAL A 65 3.56 13.10 -2.72
C VAL A 65 2.44 13.33 -1.70
N SER A 66 1.21 13.40 -2.18
CA SER A 66 0.05 13.63 -1.31
C SER A 66 -0.17 12.42 -0.40
N SER A 67 -0.29 12.65 0.91
CA SER A 67 -0.62 11.59 1.87
C SER A 67 -1.96 10.95 1.53
N THR A 68 -2.94 11.77 1.13
CA THR A 68 -4.26 11.28 0.75
C THR A 68 -4.17 10.36 -0.45
N ALA A 69 -3.37 10.74 -1.46
CA ALA A 69 -3.17 9.91 -2.65
C ALA A 69 -2.53 8.57 -2.29
N MET A 70 -1.54 8.58 -1.38
CA MET A 70 -0.88 7.35 -0.93
C MET A 70 -1.86 6.44 -0.19
N VAL A 71 -2.66 6.99 0.71
CA VAL A 71 -3.63 6.20 1.48
C VAL A 71 -4.67 5.59 0.54
N THR A 72 -5.17 6.37 -0.41
CA THR A 72 -6.14 5.89 -1.40
C THR A 72 -5.55 4.75 -2.23
N ALA A 73 -4.31 4.93 -2.70
CA ALA A 73 -3.62 3.91 -3.50
C ALA A 73 -3.43 2.62 -2.71
N LEU A 74 -2.99 2.73 -1.46
CA LEU A 74 -2.81 1.56 -0.61
C LEU A 74 -4.13 0.82 -0.39
N GLY A 75 -5.22 1.56 -0.21
CA GLY A 75 -6.55 0.96 -0.10
C GLY A 75 -6.94 0.17 -1.33
N GLU A 76 -6.68 0.73 -2.52
CA GLU A 76 -6.95 0.04 -3.79
C GLU A 76 -6.11 -1.22 -3.92
N LEU A 77 -4.84 -1.15 -3.54
CA LEU A 77 -3.95 -2.31 -3.60
C LEU A 77 -4.43 -3.43 -2.66
N MET A 78 -4.88 -3.06 -1.46
CA MET A 78 -5.41 -4.03 -0.50
C MET A 78 -6.68 -4.69 -1.03
N GLU A 79 -7.56 -3.93 -1.68
CA GLU A 79 -8.77 -4.49 -2.28
C GLU A 79 -8.42 -5.45 -3.41
N SER A 80 -7.41 -5.10 -4.21
CA SER A 80 -6.93 -5.95 -5.30
C SER A 80 -6.46 -7.30 -4.75
N VAL A 81 -5.70 -7.28 -3.65
CA VAL A 81 -5.22 -8.49 -2.99
C VAL A 81 -6.39 -9.34 -2.49
N ASN A 82 -7.35 -8.71 -1.83
CA ASN A 82 -8.51 -9.42 -1.30
C ASN A 82 -9.34 -10.07 -2.42
N SER A 83 -9.50 -9.38 -3.53
CA SER A 83 -10.22 -9.92 -4.69
C SER A 83 -9.56 -11.16 -5.25
N LEU A 84 -8.22 -11.19 -5.26
CA LEU A 84 -7.49 -12.35 -5.77
C LEU A 84 -7.57 -13.56 -4.84
N LYS A 85 -7.84 -13.35 -3.56
CA LYS A 85 -7.96 -14.43 -2.58
C LYS A 85 -9.35 -15.06 -2.54
N ASN A 86 -10.32 -14.34 -3.03
CA ASN A 86 -11.70 -14.82 -3.10
C ASN A 86 -11.97 -15.41 -4.48
#